data_7b84636421567e80767024c7202b047c
#
_entry.id   7b84636421567e80767024c7202b047c
#
_cell.length_a   1.000
_cell.length_b   1.000
_cell.length_c   1.000
_cell.angle_alpha   90.00
_cell.angle_beta   90.00
_cell.angle_gamma   90.00
#
_symmetry.space_group_name_H-M   'P 1'
#
loop_
_entity.id
_entity.type
_entity.pdbx_description
1 polymer ?
#
loop_
_entity_poly.entity_id
_entity_poly.type
_entity_poly.pdbx_seq_one_letter_code
_entity_poly.pdbx_strand_id
1 'polypeptide(L)'
;MKLFNYLLAGILCASATCLPAQHRADPQKLVNPESFSMILLGDPQGYTKYDINQPLFDLCTAWIADNIESLKIKAVLCTGDLVEQNDNNVLNRKMLNQTSREMWEAASQALKRLDNKVPYIIAAGNHDYGYKAAENGRTYFPDYIPFERNSTWRNICVSEFPNREGRASLENSAFEFDEPGWG
;
A
#
# COMPACT_ATOMS: atom_id res chain seq x y z
N MET A 1 15.32 -64.81 38.13
CA MET A 1 16.03 -63.54 38.33
C MET A 1 15.88 -62.72 37.01
N LYS A 2 14.96 -61.79 36.97
CA LYS A 2 14.73 -60.93 35.81
C LYS A 2 15.19 -59.50 36.15
N LEU A 3 16.26 -59.04 35.48
CA LEU A 3 16.73 -57.67 35.58
C LEU A 3 15.76 -56.73 34.84
N PHE A 4 15.26 -55.71 35.56
CA PHE A 4 14.52 -54.61 35.00
C PHE A 4 15.48 -53.49 34.61
N ASN A 5 15.59 -53.22 33.32
CA ASN A 5 16.32 -52.03 32.83
C ASN A 5 15.38 -50.84 32.86
N TYR A 6 15.64 -49.86 33.68
CA TYR A 6 15.01 -48.55 33.67
C TYR A 6 15.72 -47.66 32.65
N LEU A 7 15.00 -47.32 31.57
CA LEU A 7 15.45 -46.33 30.60
C LEU A 7 15.09 -44.96 31.14
N LEU A 8 16.11 -44.16 31.51
CA LEU A 8 15.94 -42.81 31.95
C LEU A 8 15.79 -41.89 30.68
N ALA A 9 14.57 -41.49 30.37
CA ALA A 9 14.32 -40.51 29.31
C ALA A 9 14.62 -39.11 29.85
N GLY A 10 15.75 -38.56 29.47
CA GLY A 10 16.11 -37.19 29.77
C GLY A 10 15.27 -36.23 28.87
N ILE A 11 14.39 -35.45 29.49
CA ILE A 11 13.69 -34.36 28.81
C ILE A 11 14.70 -33.22 28.65
N LEU A 12 15.15 -33.02 27.40
CA LEU A 12 15.93 -31.84 27.03
C LEU A 12 14.94 -30.65 26.89
N CYS A 13 14.81 -29.85 27.95
CA CYS A 13 14.18 -28.55 27.85
C CYS A 13 15.08 -27.63 27.01
N ALA A 14 14.78 -27.51 25.73
CA ALA A 14 15.34 -26.45 24.92
C ALA A 14 14.77 -25.12 25.43
N SER A 15 15.57 -24.41 26.23
CA SER A 15 15.28 -23.01 26.54
C SER A 15 15.33 -22.21 25.24
N ALA A 16 14.14 -21.88 24.69
CA ALA A 16 14.04 -20.90 23.63
C ALA A 16 14.54 -19.55 24.21
N THR A 17 15.81 -19.24 23.95
CA THR A 17 16.29 -17.89 24.16
C THR A 17 15.52 -17.00 23.21
N CYS A 18 14.57 -16.20 23.72
CA CYS A 18 14.04 -15.07 22.99
C CYS A 18 15.22 -14.22 22.53
N LEU A 19 15.53 -14.29 21.25
CA LEU A 19 16.43 -13.32 20.65
C LEU A 19 15.85 -11.94 20.96
N PRO A 20 16.65 -10.99 21.46
CA PRO A 20 16.17 -9.64 21.67
C PRO A 20 15.61 -9.14 20.34
N ALA A 21 14.43 -8.54 20.41
CA ALA A 21 13.79 -7.93 19.25
C ALA A 21 14.83 -7.09 18.52
N GLN A 22 15.00 -7.38 17.22
CA GLN A 22 15.93 -6.64 16.37
C GLN A 22 15.78 -5.15 16.68
N HIS A 23 16.91 -4.48 16.87
CA HIS A 23 16.95 -3.03 17.04
C HIS A 23 16.04 -2.40 15.97
N ARG A 24 14.88 -1.92 16.37
CA ARG A 24 14.13 -0.99 15.54
C ARG A 24 15.10 0.18 15.34
N ALA A 25 15.48 0.43 14.10
CA ALA A 25 16.23 1.64 13.80
C ALA A 25 15.48 2.81 14.44
N ASP A 26 16.20 3.73 15.08
CA ASP A 26 15.59 4.91 15.67
C ASP A 26 14.67 5.56 14.63
N PRO A 27 13.46 5.97 15.01
CA PRO A 27 12.54 6.59 14.07
C PRO A 27 13.23 7.79 13.42
N GLN A 28 13.11 7.88 12.11
CA GLN A 28 13.65 9.03 11.37
C GLN A 28 13.00 10.31 11.89
N LYS A 29 13.77 11.39 11.95
CA LYS A 29 13.31 12.69 12.43
C LYS A 29 13.61 13.75 11.40
N LEU A 30 12.74 14.76 11.35
CA LEU A 30 12.97 15.95 10.55
C LEU A 30 14.17 16.74 11.11
N VAL A 31 15.04 17.22 10.22
CA VAL A 31 16.16 18.08 10.61
C VAL A 31 15.66 19.41 11.15
N ASN A 32 14.65 20.00 10.51
CA ASN A 32 13.90 21.14 11.02
C ASN A 32 12.58 20.67 11.60
N PRO A 33 12.35 20.78 12.92
CA PRO A 33 11.11 20.35 13.56
C PRO A 33 9.86 21.15 13.12
N GLU A 34 10.01 22.32 12.53
CA GLU A 34 8.91 23.12 11.98
C GLU A 34 8.49 22.69 10.56
N SER A 35 9.27 21.80 9.92
CA SER A 35 8.93 21.27 8.62
C SER A 35 7.96 20.09 8.72
N PHE A 36 7.38 19.71 7.59
CA PHE A 36 6.58 18.51 7.41
C PHE A 36 7.05 17.75 6.16
N SER A 37 6.52 16.59 5.94
CA SER A 37 6.85 15.76 4.78
C SER A 37 5.59 15.43 3.96
N MET A 38 5.78 15.34 2.66
CA MET A 38 4.87 14.68 1.73
C MET A 38 5.61 13.53 1.07
N ILE A 39 4.98 12.39 0.97
CA ILE A 39 5.58 11.21 0.33
C ILE A 39 5.08 11.13 -1.11
N LEU A 40 5.99 10.94 -2.04
CA LEU A 40 5.66 10.64 -3.43
C LEU A 40 5.93 9.17 -3.70
N LEU A 41 4.87 8.42 -3.99
CA LEU A 41 4.94 7.06 -4.50
C LEU A 41 4.89 7.11 -6.03
N GLY A 42 5.92 6.59 -6.67
CA GLY A 42 5.90 6.36 -8.10
C GLY A 42 4.99 5.18 -8.47
N ASP A 43 5.02 4.79 -9.74
CA ASP A 43 4.16 3.78 -10.34
C ASP A 43 4.38 2.39 -9.72
N PRO A 44 3.47 1.88 -8.89
CA PRO A 44 3.68 0.61 -8.20
C PRO A 44 3.39 -0.64 -9.05
N GLN A 45 3.00 -0.48 -10.31
CA GLN A 45 2.72 -1.60 -11.24
C GLN A 45 3.87 -2.63 -11.30
N GLY A 46 5.12 -2.19 -11.20
CA GLY A 46 6.28 -3.06 -11.16
C GLY A 46 6.31 -4.01 -9.96
N TYR A 47 5.66 -3.62 -8.87
CA TYR A 47 5.50 -4.44 -7.67
C TYR A 47 4.28 -5.35 -7.76
N THR A 48 3.15 -4.85 -8.28
CA THR A 48 1.89 -5.60 -8.28
C THR A 48 1.84 -6.71 -9.33
N LYS A 49 2.51 -6.54 -10.48
CA LYS A 49 2.47 -7.50 -11.60
C LYS A 49 3.20 -8.82 -11.37
N TYR A 50 4.05 -8.89 -10.36
CA TYR A 50 4.74 -10.11 -9.93
C TYR A 50 4.53 -10.35 -8.44
N ASP A 51 4.07 -11.53 -8.06
CA ASP A 51 3.84 -11.90 -6.66
C ASP A 51 5.09 -11.75 -5.79
N ILE A 52 6.25 -12.11 -6.31
CA ILE A 52 7.54 -11.98 -5.62
C ILE A 52 7.90 -10.53 -5.26
N ASN A 53 7.36 -9.55 -5.99
CA ASN A 53 7.64 -8.13 -5.77
C ASN A 53 6.63 -7.45 -4.84
N GLN A 54 5.44 -8.03 -4.64
CA GLN A 54 4.38 -7.44 -3.81
C GLN A 54 4.83 -7.09 -2.39
N PRO A 55 5.66 -7.90 -1.69
CA PRO A 55 6.19 -7.54 -0.38
C PRO A 55 6.98 -6.23 -0.35
N LEU A 56 7.54 -5.77 -1.47
CA LEU A 56 8.25 -4.49 -1.53
C LEU A 56 7.29 -3.31 -1.42
N PHE A 57 6.12 -3.40 -2.04
CA PHE A 57 5.10 -2.36 -1.90
C PHE A 57 4.51 -2.35 -0.49
N ASP A 58 4.25 -3.52 0.09
CA ASP A 58 3.88 -3.66 1.49
C ASP A 58 4.90 -3.03 2.44
N LEU A 59 6.20 -3.21 2.18
CA LEU A 59 7.27 -2.62 2.97
C LEU A 59 7.28 -1.09 2.85
N CYS A 60 7.07 -0.55 1.65
CA CYS A 60 6.98 0.90 1.45
C CYS A 60 5.84 1.51 2.27
N THR A 61 4.64 0.94 2.19
CA THR A 61 3.48 1.45 2.94
C THR A 61 3.60 1.22 4.44
N ALA A 62 4.24 0.13 4.89
CA ALA A 62 4.55 -0.11 6.29
C ALA A 62 5.52 0.95 6.82
N TRP A 63 6.60 1.25 6.07
CA TRP A 63 7.55 2.29 6.45
C TRP A 63 6.85 3.66 6.55
N ILE A 64 5.99 4.01 5.61
CA ILE A 64 5.20 5.25 5.66
C ILE A 64 4.37 5.28 6.93
N ALA A 65 3.60 4.22 7.20
CA ALA A 65 2.71 4.14 8.37
C ALA A 65 3.48 4.27 9.70
N ASP A 66 4.67 3.69 9.79
CA ASP A 66 5.52 3.74 10.99
C ASP A 66 6.18 5.12 11.21
N ASN A 67 6.26 5.96 10.17
CA ASN A 67 6.94 7.25 10.22
C ASN A 67 6.01 8.47 10.11
N ILE A 68 4.68 8.29 10.11
CA ILE A 68 3.72 9.39 9.99
C ILE A 68 4.00 10.48 11.00
N GLU A 69 4.11 10.13 12.28
CA GLU A 69 4.30 11.08 13.37
C GLU A 69 5.72 11.68 13.38
N SER A 70 6.74 10.82 13.26
CA SER A 70 8.15 11.24 13.38
C SER A 70 8.62 12.15 12.25
N LEU A 71 8.08 11.97 11.05
CA LEU A 71 8.34 12.78 9.88
C LEU A 71 7.22 13.78 9.56
N LYS A 72 6.21 13.89 10.42
CA LYS A 72 5.04 14.76 10.19
C LYS A 72 4.49 14.61 8.77
N ILE A 73 4.25 13.35 8.34
CA ILE A 73 3.76 13.07 6.98
C ILE A 73 2.32 13.57 6.88
N LYS A 74 2.08 14.55 6.00
CA LYS A 74 0.77 15.19 5.81
C LYS A 74 -0.05 14.53 4.71
N ALA A 75 0.62 14.01 3.68
CA ALA A 75 -0.02 13.29 2.61
C ALA A 75 0.94 12.32 1.92
N VAL A 76 0.35 11.33 1.27
CA VAL A 76 1.01 10.42 0.33
C VAL A 76 0.42 10.68 -1.05
N LEU A 77 1.23 11.06 -2.00
CA LEU A 77 0.83 11.28 -3.39
C LEU A 77 1.28 10.07 -4.22
N CYS A 78 0.38 9.45 -4.95
CA CYS A 78 0.69 8.36 -5.85
C CYS A 78 0.43 8.77 -7.29
N THR A 79 1.41 8.52 -8.16
CA THR A 79 1.35 8.93 -9.57
C THR A 79 0.42 8.07 -10.43
N GLY A 80 -0.13 7.00 -9.87
CA GLY A 80 -1.00 6.05 -10.58
C GLY A 80 -0.24 4.81 -11.03
N ASP A 81 -0.74 4.15 -12.07
CA ASP A 81 -0.24 2.86 -12.55
C ASP A 81 -0.12 1.85 -11.40
N LEU A 82 -1.22 1.68 -10.65
CA LEU A 82 -1.30 0.73 -9.54
C LEU A 82 -1.20 -0.71 -10.02
N VAL A 83 -1.67 -0.96 -11.23
CA VAL A 83 -1.65 -2.26 -11.90
C VAL A 83 -0.99 -2.15 -13.27
N GLU A 84 -0.44 -3.25 -13.78
CA GLU A 84 0.16 -3.26 -15.11
C GLU A 84 -0.89 -3.31 -16.22
N GLN A 85 -2.03 -3.97 -15.99
CA GLN A 85 -3.10 -4.14 -16.97
C GLN A 85 -4.44 -4.33 -16.28
N ASN A 86 -5.27 -3.31 -16.31
CA ASN A 86 -6.58 -3.34 -15.66
C ASN A 86 -7.48 -4.47 -16.16
N ASP A 87 -7.52 -4.76 -17.46
CA ASP A 87 -8.42 -5.76 -18.06
C ASP A 87 -7.77 -7.14 -18.24
N ASN A 88 -6.59 -7.39 -17.67
CA ASN A 88 -5.90 -8.68 -17.78
C ASN A 88 -6.53 -9.75 -16.85
N ASN A 89 -7.60 -10.38 -17.32
CA ASN A 89 -8.31 -11.40 -16.56
C ASN A 89 -7.74 -12.82 -16.75
N VAL A 90 -6.83 -13.01 -17.70
CA VAL A 90 -6.18 -14.30 -18.01
C VAL A 90 -4.67 -14.13 -17.96
N LEU A 91 -4.00 -15.00 -17.19
CA LEU A 91 -2.56 -14.94 -17.02
C LEU A 91 -1.79 -15.02 -18.35
N ASN A 92 -0.99 -14.00 -18.63
CA ASN A 92 0.04 -14.03 -19.64
C ASN A 92 1.41 -14.05 -18.97
N ARG A 93 1.91 -15.22 -18.64
CA ARG A 93 3.14 -15.43 -17.88
C ARG A 93 4.43 -14.90 -18.54
N LYS A 94 4.36 -14.38 -19.75
CA LYS A 94 5.56 -13.81 -20.43
C LYS A 94 5.94 -12.43 -19.89
N MET A 95 4.96 -11.65 -19.43
CA MET A 95 5.16 -10.26 -19.01
C MET A 95 4.78 -9.99 -17.55
N LEU A 96 3.99 -10.86 -16.96
CA LEU A 96 3.48 -10.75 -15.59
C LEU A 96 2.99 -12.12 -15.12
N ASN A 97 2.86 -12.34 -13.82
CA ASN A 97 2.32 -13.58 -13.29
C ASN A 97 1.07 -13.38 -12.41
N GLN A 98 0.49 -12.18 -12.46
CA GLN A 98 -0.71 -11.79 -11.73
C GLN A 98 -1.81 -11.38 -12.72
N THR A 99 -3.04 -11.76 -12.41
CA THR A 99 -4.23 -11.23 -13.10
C THR A 99 -4.53 -9.81 -12.64
N SER A 100 -5.40 -9.11 -13.36
CA SER A 100 -5.93 -7.80 -12.96
C SER A 100 -6.42 -7.80 -11.51
N ARG A 101 -7.25 -8.79 -11.15
CA ARG A 101 -7.77 -8.92 -9.80
C ARG A 101 -6.67 -9.05 -8.75
N GLU A 102 -5.70 -9.92 -8.98
CA GLU A 102 -4.59 -10.13 -8.04
C GLU A 102 -3.72 -8.89 -7.89
N MET A 103 -3.49 -8.15 -8.97
CA MET A 103 -2.76 -6.88 -8.93
C MET A 103 -3.52 -5.81 -8.13
N TRP A 104 -4.82 -5.66 -8.37
CA TRP A 104 -5.67 -4.71 -7.63
C TRP A 104 -5.80 -5.08 -6.16
N GLU A 105 -5.95 -6.37 -5.83
CA GLU A 105 -5.98 -6.87 -4.45
C GLU A 105 -4.66 -6.53 -3.74
N ALA A 106 -3.51 -6.76 -4.39
CA ALA A 106 -2.20 -6.44 -3.84
C ALA A 106 -2.02 -4.93 -3.59
N ALA A 107 -2.36 -4.09 -4.57
CA ALA A 107 -2.30 -2.64 -4.41
C ALA A 107 -3.22 -2.15 -3.28
N SER A 108 -4.46 -2.62 -3.28
CA SER A 108 -5.45 -2.30 -2.25
C SER A 108 -4.99 -2.71 -0.86
N GLN A 109 -4.43 -3.92 -0.72
CA GLN A 109 -3.94 -4.43 0.57
C GLN A 109 -2.75 -3.63 1.09
N ALA A 110 -1.80 -3.28 0.23
CA ALA A 110 -0.66 -2.45 0.62
C ALA A 110 -1.11 -1.07 1.12
N LEU A 111 -1.99 -0.40 0.38
CA LEU A 111 -2.52 0.93 0.73
C LEU A 111 -3.40 0.92 1.99
N LYS A 112 -4.03 -0.21 2.31
CA LYS A 112 -4.87 -0.37 3.51
C LYS A 112 -4.15 -0.02 4.81
N ARG A 113 -2.84 -0.14 4.85
CA ARG A 113 -2.03 0.25 6.02
C ARG A 113 -2.13 1.72 6.36
N LEU A 114 -2.44 2.55 5.37
CA LEU A 114 -2.56 4.01 5.47
C LEU A 114 -3.98 4.47 5.75
N ASP A 115 -4.99 3.58 5.64
CA ASP A 115 -6.39 3.91 5.86
C ASP A 115 -6.60 4.54 7.24
N ASN A 116 -7.29 5.66 7.27
CA ASN A 116 -7.63 6.43 8.48
C ASN A 116 -6.42 6.94 9.30
N LYS A 117 -5.22 6.93 8.72
CA LYS A 117 -4.00 7.42 9.36
C LYS A 117 -3.45 8.66 8.64
N VAL A 118 -3.44 8.64 7.33
CA VAL A 118 -2.92 9.71 6.50
C VAL A 118 -3.67 9.74 5.17
N PRO A 119 -3.96 10.92 4.60
CA PRO A 119 -4.54 10.96 3.27
C PRO A 119 -3.51 10.46 2.24
N TYR A 120 -3.95 9.57 1.38
CA TYR A 120 -3.20 9.17 0.20
C TYR A 120 -4.03 9.49 -1.03
N ILE A 121 -3.46 10.31 -1.90
CA ILE A 121 -4.10 10.82 -3.11
C ILE A 121 -3.49 10.09 -4.28
N ILE A 122 -4.32 9.47 -5.11
CA ILE A 122 -3.89 8.63 -6.21
C ILE A 122 -4.41 9.24 -7.50
N ALA A 123 -3.51 9.67 -8.38
CA ALA A 123 -3.84 9.89 -9.77
C ALA A 123 -4.05 8.52 -10.43
N ALA A 124 -5.02 8.38 -11.31
CA ALA A 124 -5.13 7.18 -12.12
C ALA A 124 -4.12 7.28 -13.28
N GLY A 125 -3.26 6.27 -13.40
CA GLY A 125 -2.33 6.16 -14.49
C GLY A 125 -2.96 5.52 -15.74
N ASN A 126 -2.23 5.48 -16.84
CA ASN A 126 -2.77 4.92 -18.09
C ASN A 126 -2.91 3.38 -18.04
N HIS A 127 -2.13 2.69 -17.23
CA HIS A 127 -2.24 1.24 -17.03
C HIS A 127 -3.40 0.83 -16.12
N ASP A 128 -3.93 1.76 -15.33
CA ASP A 128 -5.12 1.55 -14.49
C ASP A 128 -6.41 1.47 -15.31
N TYR A 129 -6.34 1.69 -16.64
CA TYR A 129 -7.46 1.60 -17.59
C TYR A 129 -7.17 0.62 -18.72
N GLY A 130 -8.18 -0.19 -19.06
CA GLY A 130 -8.12 -1.05 -20.22
C GLY A 130 -7.09 -2.18 -20.10
N TYR A 131 -6.68 -2.69 -21.26
CA TYR A 131 -5.79 -3.85 -21.35
C TYR A 131 -4.30 -3.48 -21.45
N LYS A 132 -3.99 -2.34 -22.06
CA LYS A 132 -2.60 -1.89 -22.25
C LYS A 132 -2.35 -0.53 -21.63
N ALA A 133 -3.03 0.49 -22.16
CA ALA A 133 -2.73 1.86 -21.83
C ALA A 133 -3.93 2.78 -22.12
N ALA A 134 -4.93 2.73 -21.28
CA ALA A 134 -6.13 3.59 -21.34
C ALA A 134 -6.94 3.52 -22.64
N GLU A 135 -6.90 2.42 -23.38
CA GLU A 135 -7.59 2.30 -24.68
C GLU A 135 -9.11 2.31 -24.57
N ASN A 136 -9.70 2.10 -23.38
CA ASN A 136 -11.16 2.06 -23.22
C ASN A 136 -11.69 2.87 -22.05
N GLY A 137 -10.96 3.56 -21.27
CA GLY A 137 -11.44 4.37 -20.15
C GLY A 137 -12.22 3.61 -19.06
N ARG A 138 -12.12 2.28 -19.02
CA ARG A 138 -12.70 1.41 -18.00
C ARG A 138 -11.67 1.05 -16.96
N THR A 139 -12.05 1.13 -15.69
CA THR A 139 -11.17 0.83 -14.57
C THR A 139 -11.90 0.09 -13.46
N TYR A 140 -11.18 -0.77 -12.73
CA TYR A 140 -11.65 -1.36 -11.47
C TYR A 140 -11.21 -0.55 -10.25
N PHE A 141 -10.60 0.61 -10.44
CA PHE A 141 -10.10 1.47 -9.36
C PHE A 141 -11.13 1.66 -8.23
N PRO A 142 -12.39 2.11 -8.47
CA PRO A 142 -13.36 2.32 -7.41
C PRO A 142 -13.86 1.04 -6.73
N ASP A 143 -13.60 -0.14 -7.31
CA ASP A 143 -13.96 -1.42 -6.68
C ASP A 143 -12.97 -1.78 -5.56
N TYR A 144 -11.71 -1.41 -5.73
CA TYR A 144 -10.63 -1.76 -4.81
C TYR A 144 -10.23 -0.62 -3.88
N ILE A 145 -10.45 0.62 -4.30
CA ILE A 145 -10.14 1.84 -3.54
C ILE A 145 -11.37 2.77 -3.58
N PRO A 146 -12.47 2.37 -2.93
CA PRO A 146 -13.68 3.19 -2.89
C PRO A 146 -13.44 4.48 -2.12
N PHE A 147 -14.17 5.54 -2.50
CA PHE A 147 -14.02 6.88 -1.91
C PHE A 147 -14.23 6.90 -0.38
N GLU A 148 -15.09 6.05 0.13
CA GLU A 148 -15.42 6.01 1.58
C GLU A 148 -14.36 5.30 2.42
N ARG A 149 -13.38 4.65 1.80
CA ARG A 149 -12.43 3.78 2.46
C ARG A 149 -11.56 4.49 3.49
N ASN A 150 -11.10 5.71 3.19
CA ASN A 150 -10.20 6.47 4.05
C ASN A 150 -10.86 7.77 4.51
N SER A 151 -11.12 7.88 5.81
CA SER A 151 -11.77 9.08 6.37
C SER A 151 -10.90 10.33 6.33
N THR A 152 -9.57 10.19 6.20
CA THR A 152 -8.66 11.32 6.27
C THR A 152 -8.76 12.26 5.07
N TRP A 153 -9.21 11.80 3.93
CA TRP A 153 -9.41 12.68 2.77
C TRP A 153 -10.72 13.44 2.74
N ARG A 154 -11.69 13.06 3.59
CA ARG A 154 -13.02 13.75 3.61
C ARG A 154 -12.92 15.24 3.88
N ASN A 155 -12.00 15.63 4.76
CA ASN A 155 -11.85 17.03 5.19
C ASN A 155 -11.03 17.87 4.21
N ILE A 156 -10.32 17.24 3.29
CA ILE A 156 -9.42 17.89 2.34
C ILE A 156 -9.89 17.73 0.89
N CYS A 157 -10.91 16.91 0.64
CA CYS A 157 -11.51 16.77 -0.69
C CYS A 157 -12.41 17.98 -0.96
N VAL A 158 -12.04 18.77 -1.95
CA VAL A 158 -12.80 19.98 -2.36
C VAL A 158 -13.76 19.71 -3.51
N SER A 159 -13.50 18.67 -4.29
CA SER A 159 -14.39 18.25 -5.36
C SER A 159 -14.20 16.79 -5.73
N GLU A 160 -15.28 16.14 -6.12
CA GLU A 160 -15.35 14.78 -6.60
C GLU A 160 -16.34 14.74 -7.75
N PHE A 161 -15.94 14.09 -8.85
CA PHE A 161 -16.81 13.89 -9.99
C PHE A 161 -16.93 12.40 -10.31
N PRO A 162 -18.11 11.93 -10.69
CA PRO A 162 -18.27 10.56 -11.11
C PRO A 162 -17.34 10.20 -12.28
N ASN A 163 -16.86 8.98 -12.28
CA ASN A 163 -16.12 8.45 -13.41
C ASN A 163 -17.05 8.20 -14.61
N ARG A 164 -16.54 7.67 -15.73
CA ARG A 164 -17.33 7.40 -16.94
C ARG A 164 -18.47 6.42 -16.71
N GLU A 165 -18.41 5.61 -15.66
CA GLU A 165 -19.45 4.66 -15.26
C GLU A 165 -20.47 5.27 -14.28
N GLY A 166 -20.35 6.55 -13.96
CA GLY A 166 -21.22 7.26 -13.02
C GLY A 166 -20.97 6.93 -11.56
N ARG A 167 -19.78 6.39 -11.23
CA ARG A 167 -19.39 5.99 -9.86
C ARG A 167 -18.52 7.05 -9.23
N ALA A 168 -18.75 7.33 -7.94
CA ALA A 168 -17.84 8.10 -7.12
C ALA A 168 -16.45 7.45 -7.10
N SER A 169 -15.41 8.22 -7.40
CA SER A 169 -14.06 7.68 -7.54
C SER A 169 -13.00 8.74 -7.28
N LEU A 170 -11.91 8.33 -6.65
CA LEU A 170 -10.75 9.19 -6.43
C LEU A 170 -10.07 9.64 -7.72
N GLU A 171 -10.28 8.93 -8.83
CA GLU A 171 -9.68 9.24 -10.13
C GLU A 171 -10.06 10.62 -10.68
N ASN A 172 -11.20 11.16 -10.24
CA ASN A 172 -11.72 12.47 -10.64
C ASN A 172 -11.97 13.37 -9.41
N SER A 173 -11.00 13.49 -8.54
CA SER A 173 -11.12 14.28 -7.31
C SER A 173 -10.02 15.32 -7.20
N ALA A 174 -10.31 16.40 -6.46
CA ALA A 174 -9.34 17.41 -6.10
C ALA A 174 -9.29 17.58 -4.58
N PHE A 175 -8.08 17.84 -4.09
CA PHE A 175 -7.80 17.94 -2.66
C PHE A 175 -7.04 19.23 -2.37
N GLU A 176 -7.35 19.84 -1.25
CA GLU A 176 -6.70 21.05 -0.76
C GLU A 176 -6.14 20.81 0.65
N PHE A 177 -4.91 21.22 0.85
CA PHE A 177 -4.22 21.17 2.13
C PHE A 177 -3.97 22.59 2.63
N ASP A 178 -4.35 22.86 3.87
CA ASP A 178 -4.01 24.10 4.56
C ASP A 178 -2.99 23.78 5.65
N GLU A 179 -1.74 24.21 5.42
CA GLU A 179 -0.66 24.03 6.38
C GLU A 179 -0.01 25.38 6.69
N PRO A 180 0.22 25.71 7.98
CA PRO A 180 0.86 26.96 8.36
C PRO A 180 2.22 27.14 7.69
N GLY A 181 2.40 28.26 6.99
CA GLY A 181 3.63 28.58 6.26
C GLY A 181 3.66 28.14 4.80
N TRP A 182 2.57 27.57 4.30
CA TRP A 182 2.30 27.35 2.88
C TRP A 182 1.15 28.28 2.47
N GLY A 183 1.46 29.31 1.75
CA GLY A 183 0.54 30.27 1.17
C GLY A 183 1.01 30.66 -0.21
#